data_0da425f3c42e8ad66a40f479a700eae7
#
_entry.id   0da425f3c42e8ad66a40f479a700eae7
#
_cell.length_a   1.000
_cell.length_b   1.000
_cell.length_c   1.000
_cell.angle_alpha   90.00
_cell.angle_beta   90.00
_cell.angle_gamma   90.00
#
_symmetry.space_group_name_H-M   'P 1'
#
loop_
_entity.id
_entity.type
_entity.pdbx_description
1 polymer ?
#
loop_
_entity_poly.entity_id
_entity_poly.type
_entity_poly.pdbx_seq_one_letter_code
_entity_poly.pdbx_strand_id
1 'polypeptide(L)'
;MRDFTVQIYKQLLQAIEEAGYAFLTFEQYCESKRNKSLPERYVILRHDVDKRPWFSVQTAEAEALAGAKASYYFRIGKESNTPECIKRIAALGHEVGYHYEDMSLCHGDYAKAYEHFCESLDYFRQFSPVRTCCMHGAPMSKYDSRALWEIYDTNEQGQRQRRYDYRDLQLIGEPYYDVDFSQVLYLTDTGRCWDGYKYSLRDKVPEQQKRWNDAGWSFHSTDEIIKALQDGKLPAAIMFTTHPQRWTDKRSAWLIELIEQNIKNIIKGVINRD
;
A
#
# COMPACT_ATOMS: atom_id res chain seq x y z
N MET A 1 3.56 -20.99 13.68
CA MET A 1 2.16 -20.87 13.14
C MET A 1 2.23 -20.72 11.63
N ARG A 2 1.13 -20.95 10.84
CA ARG A 2 1.15 -20.60 9.40
C ARG A 2 1.16 -19.09 9.27
N ASP A 3 2.10 -18.56 8.52
CA ASP A 3 2.15 -17.14 8.20
C ASP A 3 1.08 -16.73 7.16
N PHE A 4 0.79 -15.45 7.03
CA PHE A 4 -0.23 -14.88 6.14
C PHE A 4 -1.63 -15.47 6.36
N THR A 5 -2.04 -15.59 7.62
CA THR A 5 -3.41 -15.91 8.05
C THR A 5 -4.04 -14.69 8.74
N VAL A 6 -5.36 -14.61 8.75
CA VAL A 6 -6.06 -13.54 9.50
C VAL A 6 -5.76 -13.65 11.00
N GLN A 7 -5.54 -14.88 11.48
CA GLN A 7 -5.19 -15.12 12.87
C GLN A 7 -3.85 -14.48 13.26
N ILE A 8 -2.77 -14.69 12.47
CA ILE A 8 -1.46 -14.07 12.78
C ILE A 8 -1.49 -12.56 12.53
N TYR A 9 -2.33 -12.09 11.59
CA TYR A 9 -2.56 -10.66 11.38
C TYR A 9 -3.14 -9.99 12.64
N LYS A 10 -4.12 -10.61 13.28
CA LYS A 10 -4.67 -10.11 14.56
C LYS A 10 -3.60 -10.06 15.66
N GLN A 11 -2.69 -11.03 15.70
CA GLN A 11 -1.57 -11.00 16.65
C GLN A 11 -0.58 -9.86 16.34
N LEU A 12 -0.35 -9.58 15.05
CA LEU A 12 0.46 -8.43 14.63
C LEU A 12 -0.19 -7.10 15.08
N LEU A 13 -1.50 -6.93 14.87
CA LEU A 13 -2.23 -5.74 15.32
C LEU A 13 -2.13 -5.56 16.84
N GLN A 14 -2.33 -6.64 17.60
CA GLN A 14 -2.19 -6.62 19.05
C GLN A 14 -0.77 -6.24 19.48
N ALA A 15 0.26 -6.80 18.85
CA ALA A 15 1.65 -6.46 19.16
C ALA A 15 2.01 -5.00 18.84
N ILE A 16 1.43 -4.43 17.78
CA ILE A 16 1.57 -3.01 17.43
C ILE A 16 0.95 -2.12 18.52
N GLU A 17 -0.27 -2.45 18.96
CA GLU A 17 -0.97 -1.73 20.03
C GLU A 17 -0.21 -1.82 21.35
N GLU A 18 0.18 -3.03 21.77
CA GLU A 18 0.93 -3.27 23.02
C GLU A 18 2.30 -2.57 23.02
N ALA A 19 2.92 -2.39 21.85
CA ALA A 19 4.16 -1.64 21.70
C ALA A 19 3.94 -0.10 21.67
N GLY A 20 2.70 0.37 21.86
CA GLY A 20 2.35 1.79 22.01
C GLY A 20 2.31 2.58 20.72
N TYR A 21 2.09 1.96 19.57
CA TYR A 21 1.91 2.67 18.31
C TYR A 21 0.46 3.09 18.11
N ALA A 22 0.25 4.31 17.63
CA ALA A 22 -1.03 4.75 17.10
C ALA A 22 -1.23 4.22 15.69
N PHE A 23 -2.43 3.72 15.38
CA PHE A 23 -2.80 3.35 14.03
C PHE A 23 -3.28 4.58 13.24
N LEU A 24 -2.73 4.78 12.06
CA LEU A 24 -3.13 5.87 11.15
C LEU A 24 -3.52 5.28 9.79
N THR A 25 -4.57 5.85 9.20
CA THR A 25 -4.75 5.77 7.75
C THR A 25 -3.72 6.68 7.07
N PHE A 26 -3.50 6.49 5.78
CA PHE A 26 -2.59 7.37 5.05
C PHE A 26 -3.14 8.80 4.92
N GLU A 27 -4.46 8.96 4.81
CA GLU A 27 -5.13 10.25 4.88
C GLU A 27 -4.83 10.95 6.21
N GLN A 28 -5.03 10.26 7.34
CA GLN A 28 -4.72 10.79 8.67
C GLN A 28 -3.23 11.14 8.83
N TYR A 29 -2.34 10.33 8.27
CA TYR A 29 -0.91 10.65 8.25
C TYR A 29 -0.65 11.97 7.50
N CYS A 30 -1.21 12.14 6.29
CA CYS A 30 -1.03 13.35 5.48
C CYS A 30 -1.56 14.60 6.21
N GLU A 31 -2.74 14.50 6.83
CA GLU A 31 -3.32 15.59 7.61
C GLU A 31 -2.50 15.92 8.86
N SER A 32 -2.11 14.91 9.63
CA SER A 32 -1.32 15.09 10.85
C SER A 32 0.08 15.65 10.55
N LYS A 33 0.70 15.20 9.45
CA LYS A 33 1.98 15.73 8.98
C LYS A 33 1.88 17.21 8.63
N ARG A 34 0.82 17.61 7.90
CA ARG A 34 0.54 19.01 7.55
C ARG A 34 0.34 19.87 8.78
N ASN A 35 -0.40 19.35 9.77
CA ASN A 35 -0.74 20.04 11.02
C ASN A 35 0.37 19.94 12.08
N LYS A 36 1.48 19.25 11.81
CA LYS A 36 2.56 18.98 12.77
C LYS A 36 2.07 18.30 14.06
N SER A 37 1.13 17.38 13.91
CA SER A 37 0.47 16.66 15.01
C SER A 37 0.61 15.14 14.92
N LEU A 38 1.66 14.66 14.24
CA LEU A 38 1.94 13.22 14.20
C LEU A 38 2.19 12.69 15.61
N PRO A 39 1.63 11.52 15.96
CA PRO A 39 1.96 10.84 17.20
C PRO A 39 3.47 10.53 17.28
N GLU A 40 4.00 10.41 18.49
CA GLU A 40 5.42 10.06 18.71
C GLU A 40 5.75 8.70 18.09
N ARG A 41 4.84 7.72 18.23
CA ARG A 41 4.95 6.39 17.62
C ARG A 41 3.70 6.08 16.82
N TYR A 42 3.85 5.74 15.55
CA TYR A 42 2.70 5.44 14.68
C TYR A 42 3.00 4.37 13.64
N VAL A 43 1.93 3.72 13.25
CA VAL A 43 1.92 2.77 12.13
C VAL A 43 0.88 3.25 11.12
N ILE A 44 1.30 3.37 9.86
CA ILE A 44 0.40 3.55 8.73
C ILE A 44 0.07 2.16 8.18
N LEU A 45 -1.19 1.76 8.26
CA LEU A 45 -1.67 0.52 7.65
C LEU A 45 -2.19 0.81 6.24
N ARG A 46 -1.55 0.21 5.25
CA ARG A 46 -1.91 0.31 3.83
C ARG A 46 -2.20 -1.07 3.26
N HIS A 47 -3.30 -1.19 2.54
CA HIS A 47 -3.71 -2.41 1.86
C HIS A 47 -3.91 -2.17 0.37
N ASP A 48 -3.16 -2.92 -0.44
CA ASP A 48 -3.27 -2.89 -1.89
C ASP A 48 -4.20 -4.05 -2.32
N VAL A 49 -5.42 -3.69 -2.67
CA VAL A 49 -6.45 -4.65 -3.06
C VAL A 49 -6.32 -4.95 -4.55
N ASP A 50 -5.43 -5.88 -4.88
CA ASP A 50 -5.17 -6.25 -6.29
C ASP A 50 -6.23 -7.18 -6.86
N LYS A 51 -6.72 -8.12 -6.04
CA LYS A 51 -7.70 -9.15 -6.41
C LYS A 51 -8.42 -9.70 -5.18
N ARG A 52 -9.52 -10.44 -5.39
CA ARG A 52 -10.26 -11.14 -4.34
C ARG A 52 -10.68 -10.19 -3.18
N PRO A 53 -11.43 -9.12 -3.46
CA PRO A 53 -11.70 -8.03 -2.51
C PRO A 53 -12.43 -8.47 -1.24
N TRP A 54 -13.10 -9.63 -1.22
CA TRP A 54 -13.73 -10.18 -0.02
C TRP A 54 -12.73 -10.55 1.09
N PHE A 55 -11.47 -10.82 0.76
CA PHE A 55 -10.43 -10.98 1.78
C PHE A 55 -10.09 -9.63 2.46
N SER A 56 -10.19 -8.53 1.71
CA SER A 56 -10.02 -7.19 2.27
C SER A 56 -11.09 -6.85 3.32
N VAL A 57 -12.32 -7.31 3.11
CA VAL A 57 -13.39 -7.15 4.11
C VAL A 57 -13.04 -7.88 5.41
N GLN A 58 -12.52 -9.12 5.32
CA GLN A 58 -12.12 -9.88 6.51
C GLN A 58 -10.96 -9.20 7.28
N THR A 59 -10.01 -8.62 6.56
CA THR A 59 -8.91 -7.85 7.14
C THR A 59 -9.44 -6.59 7.83
N ALA A 60 -10.31 -5.83 7.15
CA ALA A 60 -10.93 -4.61 7.68
C ALA A 60 -11.79 -4.88 8.93
N GLU A 61 -12.52 -6.00 8.96
CA GLU A 61 -13.26 -6.40 10.15
C GLU A 61 -12.33 -6.74 11.33
N ALA A 62 -11.20 -7.40 11.06
CA ALA A 62 -10.20 -7.69 12.10
C ALA A 62 -9.59 -6.41 12.68
N GLU A 63 -9.29 -5.43 11.83
CA GLU A 63 -8.77 -4.12 12.24
C GLU A 63 -9.79 -3.31 13.03
N ALA A 64 -11.03 -3.25 12.54
CA ALA A 64 -12.11 -2.54 13.25
C ALA A 64 -12.34 -3.12 14.65
N LEU A 65 -12.27 -4.46 14.82
CA LEU A 65 -12.36 -5.12 16.12
C LEU A 65 -11.17 -4.80 17.03
N ALA A 66 -9.99 -4.55 16.45
CA ALA A 66 -8.80 -4.11 17.19
C ALA A 66 -8.73 -2.58 17.40
N GLY A 67 -9.77 -1.83 17.02
CA GLY A 67 -9.76 -0.37 17.10
C GLY A 67 -8.81 0.32 16.10
N ALA A 68 -8.23 -0.44 15.18
CA ALA A 68 -7.32 0.09 14.16
C ALA A 68 -8.08 0.65 12.94
N LYS A 69 -7.49 1.64 12.30
CA LYS A 69 -7.92 2.17 11.00
C LYS A 69 -6.81 1.96 9.98
N ALA A 70 -7.20 1.71 8.73
CA ALA A 70 -6.27 1.44 7.64
C ALA A 70 -6.76 2.07 6.34
N SER A 71 -5.88 2.14 5.34
CA SER A 71 -6.18 2.63 4.00
C SER A 71 -6.27 1.46 3.03
N TYR A 72 -7.35 1.36 2.27
CA TYR A 72 -7.62 0.31 1.30
C TYR A 72 -7.65 0.91 -0.10
N TYR A 73 -6.66 0.56 -0.92
CA TYR A 73 -6.52 1.05 -2.29
C TYR A 73 -7.07 0.03 -3.29
N PHE A 74 -8.11 0.41 -4.04
CA PHE A 74 -8.76 -0.45 -5.01
C PHE A 74 -8.36 -0.07 -6.43
N ARG A 75 -8.07 -1.10 -7.26
CA ARG A 75 -7.89 -0.94 -8.71
C ARG A 75 -9.23 -0.85 -9.40
N ILE A 76 -9.29 -0.18 -10.56
CA ILE A 76 -10.54 -0.07 -11.35
C ILE A 76 -10.92 -1.40 -12.03
N GLY A 77 -9.97 -2.32 -12.20
CA GLY A 77 -10.21 -3.62 -12.81
C GLY A 77 -11.13 -4.52 -12.00
N LYS A 78 -11.91 -5.35 -12.67
CA LYS A 78 -12.92 -6.25 -12.09
C LYS A 78 -12.40 -7.22 -11.02
N GLU A 79 -11.11 -7.50 -11.01
CA GLU A 79 -10.50 -8.38 -10.00
C GLU A 79 -10.48 -7.74 -8.60
N SER A 80 -10.46 -6.42 -8.54
CA SER A 80 -10.38 -5.59 -7.34
C SER A 80 -11.69 -4.84 -7.07
N ASN A 81 -12.25 -4.25 -8.12
CA ASN A 81 -13.42 -3.39 -8.03
C ASN A 81 -14.70 -4.17 -7.74
N THR A 82 -15.12 -4.15 -6.48
CA THR A 82 -16.39 -4.72 -6.01
C THR A 82 -17.07 -3.71 -5.08
N PRO A 83 -18.10 -2.98 -5.57
CA PRO A 83 -18.76 -1.90 -4.83
C PRO A 83 -19.23 -2.29 -3.43
N GLU A 84 -19.72 -3.51 -3.24
CA GLU A 84 -20.16 -4.00 -1.94
C GLU A 84 -19.02 -4.08 -0.93
N CYS A 85 -17.85 -4.56 -1.36
CA CYS A 85 -16.64 -4.61 -0.51
C CYS A 85 -16.16 -3.21 -0.16
N ILE A 86 -16.12 -2.30 -1.15
CA ILE A 86 -15.70 -0.90 -0.96
C ILE A 86 -16.59 -0.21 0.06
N LYS A 87 -17.92 -0.29 -0.11
CA LYS A 87 -18.89 0.31 0.83
C LYS A 87 -18.79 -0.28 2.23
N ARG A 88 -18.59 -1.60 2.35
CA ARG A 88 -18.46 -2.26 3.65
C ARG A 88 -17.21 -1.82 4.38
N ILE A 89 -16.07 -1.71 3.69
CA ILE A 89 -14.80 -1.23 4.25
C ILE A 89 -14.93 0.23 4.69
N ALA A 90 -15.52 1.10 3.86
CA ALA A 90 -15.81 2.47 4.22
C ALA A 90 -16.73 2.58 5.45
N ALA A 91 -17.79 1.74 5.53
CA ALA A 91 -18.71 1.71 6.66
C ALA A 91 -18.06 1.27 7.99
N LEU A 92 -16.97 0.49 7.93
CA LEU A 92 -16.12 0.16 9.09
C LEU A 92 -15.24 1.34 9.52
N GLY A 93 -15.23 2.44 8.78
CA GLY A 93 -14.47 3.67 9.06
C GLY A 93 -13.02 3.61 8.60
N HIS A 94 -12.70 2.73 7.65
CA HIS A 94 -11.41 2.72 6.98
C HIS A 94 -11.39 3.72 5.82
N GLU A 95 -10.19 4.17 5.46
CA GLU A 95 -9.98 4.97 4.27
C GLU A 95 -10.08 4.10 3.00
N VAL A 96 -10.75 4.63 1.98
CA VAL A 96 -10.76 4.06 0.64
C VAL A 96 -10.00 4.97 -0.30
N GLY A 97 -9.04 4.42 -1.04
CA GLY A 97 -8.23 5.14 -2.01
C GLY A 97 -8.23 4.48 -3.40
N TYR A 98 -7.74 5.20 -4.39
CA TYR A 98 -7.56 4.69 -5.75
C TYR A 98 -6.18 4.08 -5.94
N HIS A 99 -6.12 2.77 -6.28
CA HIS A 99 -4.88 2.05 -6.64
C HIS A 99 -4.65 2.16 -8.14
N TYR A 100 -4.05 3.26 -8.57
CA TYR A 100 -3.99 3.66 -9.96
C TYR A 100 -2.90 2.92 -10.76
N GLU A 101 -3.24 2.57 -12.02
CA GLU A 101 -2.33 1.93 -12.98
C GLU A 101 -2.54 2.48 -14.42
N ASP A 102 -3.00 3.72 -14.52
CA ASP A 102 -3.53 4.35 -15.72
C ASP A 102 -2.49 4.45 -16.84
N MET A 103 -1.21 4.70 -16.52
CA MET A 103 -0.14 4.67 -17.51
C MET A 103 0.00 3.29 -18.17
N SER A 104 -0.27 2.22 -17.41
CA SER A 104 -0.26 0.85 -17.95
C SER A 104 -1.48 0.57 -18.80
N LEU A 105 -2.67 0.98 -18.35
CA LEU A 105 -3.93 0.78 -19.05
C LEU A 105 -4.01 1.59 -20.36
N CYS A 106 -3.43 2.79 -20.37
CA CYS A 106 -3.38 3.68 -21.52
C CYS A 106 -2.09 3.57 -22.34
N HIS A 107 -1.30 2.49 -22.15
CA HIS A 107 -0.11 2.19 -22.94
C HIS A 107 0.92 3.34 -23.01
N GLY A 108 1.01 4.15 -21.95
CA GLY A 108 1.96 5.25 -21.84
C GLY A 108 1.48 6.58 -22.45
N ASP A 109 0.24 6.66 -22.89
CA ASP A 109 -0.37 7.91 -23.35
C ASP A 109 -0.79 8.75 -22.12
N TYR A 110 -0.05 9.82 -21.86
CA TYR A 110 -0.26 10.65 -20.65
C TYR A 110 -1.62 11.34 -20.62
N ALA A 111 -2.12 11.81 -21.75
CA ALA A 111 -3.39 12.52 -21.80
C ALA A 111 -4.55 11.57 -21.52
N LYS A 112 -4.56 10.41 -22.17
CA LYS A 112 -5.55 9.36 -21.90
C LYS A 112 -5.43 8.80 -20.49
N ALA A 113 -4.20 8.63 -19.98
CA ALA A 113 -3.99 8.14 -18.61
C ALA A 113 -4.53 9.12 -17.57
N TYR A 114 -4.38 10.43 -17.79
CA TYR A 114 -4.93 11.44 -16.90
C TYR A 114 -6.46 11.48 -16.96
N GLU A 115 -7.05 11.44 -18.16
CA GLU A 115 -8.51 11.38 -18.36
C GLU A 115 -9.09 10.13 -17.66
N HIS A 116 -8.52 8.96 -17.92
CA HIS A 116 -8.94 7.70 -17.31
C HIS A 116 -8.77 7.71 -15.78
N PHE A 117 -7.72 8.35 -15.26
CA PHE A 117 -7.53 8.54 -13.83
C PHE A 117 -8.65 9.37 -13.21
N CYS A 118 -9.03 10.49 -13.85
CA CYS A 118 -10.12 11.35 -13.40
C CYS A 118 -11.46 10.59 -13.38
N GLU A 119 -11.79 9.87 -14.44
CA GLU A 119 -13.01 9.06 -14.54
C GLU A 119 -13.04 7.97 -13.46
N SER A 120 -11.92 7.28 -13.25
CA SER A 120 -11.79 6.25 -12.23
C SER A 120 -11.92 6.81 -10.81
N LEU A 121 -11.32 7.96 -10.55
CA LEU A 121 -11.43 8.66 -9.28
C LEU A 121 -12.88 9.08 -8.98
N ASP A 122 -13.57 9.65 -9.97
CA ASP A 122 -14.98 10.04 -9.85
C ASP A 122 -15.89 8.81 -9.62
N TYR A 123 -15.56 7.69 -10.25
CA TYR A 123 -16.26 6.43 -10.00
C TYR A 123 -16.10 5.97 -8.54
N PHE A 124 -14.89 5.95 -7.99
CA PHE A 124 -14.67 5.53 -6.59
C PHE A 124 -15.30 6.51 -5.59
N ARG A 125 -15.35 7.80 -5.91
CA ARG A 125 -15.99 8.83 -5.09
C ARG A 125 -17.49 8.64 -4.91
N GLN A 126 -18.14 7.82 -5.76
CA GLN A 126 -19.56 7.45 -5.56
C GLN A 126 -19.75 6.54 -4.34
N PHE A 127 -18.72 5.89 -3.83
CA PHE A 127 -18.81 4.94 -2.73
C PHE A 127 -18.23 5.47 -1.42
N SER A 128 -17.22 6.31 -1.49
CA SER A 128 -16.53 6.89 -0.34
C SER A 128 -15.81 8.17 -0.74
N PRO A 129 -15.59 9.13 0.16
CA PRO A 129 -14.66 10.22 -0.10
C PRO A 129 -13.26 9.66 -0.36
N VAL A 130 -12.76 9.78 -1.60
CA VAL A 130 -11.40 9.37 -1.96
C VAL A 130 -10.51 10.60 -1.93
N ARG A 131 -9.58 10.63 -0.96
CA ARG A 131 -8.68 11.76 -0.74
C ARG A 131 -7.21 11.42 -0.94
N THR A 132 -6.88 10.14 -1.13
CA THR A 132 -5.53 9.69 -1.45
C THR A 132 -5.56 8.68 -2.58
N CYS A 133 -4.44 8.55 -3.27
CA CYS A 133 -4.22 7.51 -4.26
C CYS A 133 -2.88 6.82 -4.01
N CYS A 134 -2.71 5.66 -4.59
CA CYS A 134 -1.47 4.91 -4.51
C CYS A 134 -1.21 4.17 -5.81
N MET A 135 0.02 4.21 -6.33
CA MET A 135 0.33 3.53 -7.58
C MET A 135 0.29 2.01 -7.42
N HIS A 136 -0.27 1.32 -8.40
CA HIS A 136 -0.12 -0.12 -8.57
C HIS A 136 1.20 -0.44 -9.29
N GLY A 137 1.99 -1.34 -8.72
CA GLY A 137 3.30 -1.69 -9.25
C GLY A 137 3.32 -2.31 -10.65
N ALA A 138 2.19 -2.85 -11.13
CA ALA A 138 1.97 -3.43 -12.46
C ALA A 138 3.22 -4.15 -13.02
N PRO A 139 3.69 -5.25 -12.39
CA PRO A 139 5.02 -5.82 -12.67
C PRO A 139 5.20 -6.34 -14.09
N MET A 140 4.11 -6.59 -14.82
CA MET A 140 4.14 -7.06 -16.23
C MET A 140 4.08 -5.89 -17.23
N SER A 141 3.86 -4.67 -16.77
CA SER A 141 3.85 -3.47 -17.61
C SER A 141 5.26 -2.87 -17.71
N LYS A 142 5.62 -2.35 -18.87
CA LYS A 142 6.83 -1.53 -19.03
C LYS A 142 6.64 -0.09 -18.51
N TYR A 143 5.40 0.33 -18.27
CA TYR A 143 5.07 1.68 -17.81
C TYR A 143 5.01 1.74 -16.30
N ASP A 144 5.62 2.76 -15.71
CA ASP A 144 5.46 3.11 -14.30
C ASP A 144 4.32 4.11 -14.17
N SER A 145 3.31 3.81 -13.37
CA SER A 145 2.16 4.70 -13.24
C SER A 145 2.47 6.01 -12.54
N ARG A 146 3.56 6.08 -11.76
CA ARG A 146 4.05 7.34 -11.16
C ARG A 146 4.45 8.36 -12.21
N ALA A 147 4.90 7.91 -13.39
CA ALA A 147 5.29 8.80 -14.48
C ALA A 147 4.17 9.79 -14.89
N LEU A 148 2.90 9.47 -14.62
CA LEU A 148 1.78 10.39 -14.83
C LEU A 148 1.99 11.74 -14.14
N TRP A 149 2.58 11.72 -12.95
CA TRP A 149 2.84 12.91 -12.13
C TRP A 149 4.23 13.51 -12.31
N GLU A 150 5.05 12.95 -13.21
CA GLU A 150 6.44 13.35 -13.46
C GLU A 150 6.64 14.04 -14.81
N ILE A 151 5.55 14.32 -15.55
CA ILE A 151 5.61 15.11 -16.77
C ILE A 151 5.54 16.60 -16.45
N TYR A 152 6.39 17.39 -17.13
CA TYR A 152 6.54 18.81 -16.86
C TYR A 152 6.47 19.61 -18.16
N ASP A 153 5.82 20.75 -18.08
CA ASP A 153 5.83 21.80 -19.08
C ASP A 153 6.65 23.00 -18.59
N THR A 154 7.00 23.88 -19.51
CA THR A 154 7.58 25.18 -19.19
C THR A 154 6.48 26.23 -19.32
N ASN A 155 6.19 26.96 -18.24
CA ASN A 155 5.21 28.03 -18.26
C ASN A 155 5.74 29.28 -19.00
N GLU A 156 4.88 30.29 -19.19
CA GLU A 156 5.22 31.53 -19.90
C GLU A 156 6.37 32.31 -19.25
N GLN A 157 6.64 32.10 -17.95
CA GLN A 157 7.72 32.68 -17.20
C GLN A 157 9.03 31.86 -17.27
N GLY A 158 9.06 30.76 -18.07
CA GLY A 158 10.20 29.87 -18.19
C GLY A 158 10.41 28.92 -17.02
N GLN A 159 9.44 28.79 -16.11
CA GLN A 159 9.53 27.92 -14.96
C GLN A 159 8.97 26.53 -15.30
N ARG A 160 9.60 25.49 -14.76
CA ARG A 160 9.15 24.11 -14.89
C ARG A 160 7.95 23.85 -13.97
N GLN A 161 6.83 23.45 -14.55
CA GLN A 161 5.58 23.12 -13.85
C GLN A 161 5.12 21.73 -14.22
N ARG A 162 4.60 20.96 -13.26
CA ARG A 162 3.95 19.67 -13.56
C ARG A 162 2.78 19.90 -14.49
N ARG A 163 2.66 19.07 -15.53
CA ARG A 163 1.50 19.09 -16.42
C ARG A 163 0.24 18.59 -15.73
N TYR A 164 0.40 17.54 -14.91
CA TYR A 164 -0.67 16.95 -14.11
C TYR A 164 -0.21 16.81 -12.66
N ASP A 165 -1.05 17.21 -11.73
CA ASP A 165 -0.81 16.99 -10.29
C ASP A 165 -2.08 16.42 -9.66
N TYR A 166 -1.96 15.30 -8.93
CA TYR A 166 -3.10 14.70 -8.23
C TYR A 166 -3.71 15.65 -7.19
N ARG A 167 -2.96 16.64 -6.72
CA ARG A 167 -3.45 17.65 -5.77
C ARG A 167 -4.50 18.57 -6.38
N ASP A 168 -4.45 18.80 -7.70
CA ASP A 168 -5.47 19.56 -8.44
C ASP A 168 -6.82 18.83 -8.44
N LEU A 169 -6.79 17.50 -8.22
CA LEU A 169 -7.98 16.66 -8.08
C LEU A 169 -8.43 16.50 -6.61
N GLN A 170 -7.97 17.38 -5.71
CA GLN A 170 -8.29 17.36 -4.27
C GLN A 170 -7.77 16.10 -3.54
N LEU A 171 -6.80 15.40 -4.11
CA LEU A 171 -6.07 14.36 -3.41
C LEU A 171 -4.95 14.99 -2.57
N ILE A 172 -4.82 14.53 -1.33
CA ILE A 172 -3.87 15.11 -0.35
C ILE A 172 -2.59 14.32 -0.21
N GLY A 173 -2.51 13.15 -0.83
CA GLY A 173 -1.31 12.32 -0.75
C GLY A 173 -1.29 11.13 -1.70
N GLU A 174 -0.05 10.77 -2.03
CA GLU A 174 0.37 9.55 -2.70
C GLU A 174 1.62 9.01 -1.95
N PRO A 175 1.63 7.75 -1.48
CA PRO A 175 2.65 7.28 -0.55
C PRO A 175 4.09 7.45 -1.03
N TYR A 176 4.38 7.25 -2.32
CA TYR A 176 5.74 7.35 -2.85
C TYR A 176 6.24 8.80 -3.00
N TYR A 177 5.34 9.79 -2.93
CA TYR A 177 5.69 11.21 -3.00
C TYR A 177 5.57 11.93 -1.66
N ASP A 178 4.68 11.46 -0.78
CA ASP A 178 4.33 12.21 0.43
C ASP A 178 4.84 11.57 1.73
N VAL A 179 5.31 10.30 1.70
CA VAL A 179 6.00 9.69 2.84
C VAL A 179 7.49 9.99 2.77
N ASP A 180 8.05 10.46 3.88
CA ASP A 180 9.49 10.55 4.05
C ASP A 180 10.05 9.21 4.55
N PHE A 181 10.43 8.36 3.61
CA PHE A 181 11.01 7.05 3.92
C PHE A 181 12.40 7.11 4.57
N SER A 182 13.01 8.28 4.70
CA SER A 182 14.18 8.44 5.56
C SER A 182 13.82 8.39 7.06
N GLN A 183 12.54 8.64 7.40
CA GLN A 183 12.02 8.62 8.77
C GLN A 183 11.06 7.45 9.02
N VAL A 184 10.40 6.95 7.98
CA VAL A 184 9.38 5.90 8.07
C VAL A 184 9.95 4.59 7.52
N LEU A 185 9.99 3.54 8.35
CA LEU A 185 10.32 2.18 7.91
C LEU A 185 9.19 1.66 7.02
N TYR A 186 9.55 1.13 5.86
CA TYR A 186 8.60 0.52 4.93
C TYR A 186 8.71 -1.01 4.95
N LEU A 187 7.64 -1.69 5.32
CA LEU A 187 7.52 -3.14 5.33
C LEU A 187 6.37 -3.56 4.41
N THR A 188 6.62 -4.50 3.51
CA THR A 188 5.61 -5.00 2.57
C THR A 188 5.59 -6.53 2.55
N ASP A 189 4.40 -7.12 2.43
CA ASP A 189 4.21 -8.57 2.28
C ASP A 189 4.44 -9.07 0.85
N THR A 190 5.02 -8.22 -0.01
CA THR A 190 5.33 -8.56 -1.41
C THR A 190 6.29 -9.75 -1.47
N GLY A 191 5.91 -10.78 -2.22
CA GLY A 191 6.68 -12.03 -2.30
C GLY A 191 6.44 -12.99 -1.14
N ARG A 192 5.49 -12.69 -0.23
CA ARG A 192 5.28 -13.41 1.05
C ARG A 192 6.51 -13.39 1.95
N CYS A 193 7.19 -12.26 1.96
CA CYS A 193 8.25 -11.92 2.92
C CYS A 193 8.15 -10.41 3.18
N TRP A 194 8.57 -9.95 4.35
CA TRP A 194 8.29 -8.60 4.78
C TRP A 194 9.32 -7.55 4.34
N ASP A 195 10.46 -7.96 3.86
CA ASP A 195 11.42 -7.02 3.28
C ASP A 195 11.09 -6.63 1.83
N GLY A 196 10.28 -7.46 1.13
CA GLY A 196 9.76 -7.20 -0.22
C GLY A 196 10.81 -6.91 -1.29
N TYR A 197 11.97 -6.43 -0.90
CA TYR A 197 13.03 -5.89 -1.74
C TYR A 197 13.47 -6.84 -2.86
N LYS A 198 13.62 -8.13 -2.53
CA LYS A 198 14.06 -9.17 -3.47
C LYS A 198 13.02 -9.46 -4.55
N TYR A 199 11.73 -9.35 -4.24
CA TYR A 199 10.62 -9.75 -5.11
C TYR A 199 9.78 -8.56 -5.59
N SER A 200 10.05 -7.35 -5.12
CA SER A 200 9.36 -6.15 -5.56
C SER A 200 10.09 -5.48 -6.72
N LEU A 201 9.38 -5.17 -7.79
CA LEU A 201 9.95 -4.44 -8.93
C LEU A 201 9.86 -2.93 -8.70
N ARG A 202 8.68 -2.43 -8.28
CA ARG A 202 8.40 -1.00 -8.11
C ARG A 202 7.94 -0.63 -6.70
N ASP A 203 7.30 -1.56 -6.00
CA ASP A 203 6.82 -1.38 -4.62
C ASP A 203 7.99 -1.59 -3.64
N LYS A 204 8.97 -0.69 -3.68
CA LYS A 204 10.18 -0.72 -2.85
C LYS A 204 10.79 0.67 -2.72
N VAL A 205 11.64 0.86 -1.71
CA VAL A 205 12.38 2.09 -1.43
C VAL A 205 13.88 1.77 -1.42
N PRO A 206 14.52 1.63 -2.60
CA PRO A 206 15.89 1.13 -2.73
C PRO A 206 16.92 1.96 -1.95
N GLU A 207 16.71 3.27 -1.87
CA GLU A 207 17.62 4.23 -1.24
C GLU A 207 17.75 4.00 0.27
N GLN A 208 16.72 3.42 0.91
CA GLN A 208 16.69 3.15 2.35
C GLN A 208 17.00 1.70 2.71
N GLN A 209 16.96 0.78 1.75
CA GLN A 209 17.03 -0.66 2.02
C GLN A 209 18.32 -1.07 2.74
N LYS A 210 19.46 -0.51 2.33
CA LYS A 210 20.73 -0.81 3.00
C LYS A 210 20.69 -0.39 4.47
N ARG A 211 20.20 0.81 4.77
CA ARG A 211 20.07 1.34 6.12
C ARG A 211 19.17 0.45 6.98
N TRP A 212 18.03 0.01 6.44
CA TRP A 212 17.10 -0.88 7.15
C TRP A 212 17.72 -2.25 7.43
N ASN A 213 18.43 -2.83 6.46
CA ASN A 213 19.16 -4.09 6.65
C ASN A 213 20.25 -3.97 7.70
N ASP A 214 21.05 -2.90 7.67
CA ASP A 214 22.12 -2.63 8.64
C ASP A 214 21.54 -2.42 10.06
N ALA A 215 20.32 -1.89 10.18
CA ALA A 215 19.59 -1.74 11.43
C ALA A 215 18.91 -3.03 11.93
N GLY A 216 18.95 -4.12 11.15
CA GLY A 216 18.30 -5.38 11.48
C GLY A 216 16.77 -5.38 11.24
N TRP A 217 16.27 -4.47 10.39
CA TRP A 217 14.84 -4.34 10.07
C TRP A 217 14.46 -5.05 8.76
N SER A 218 15.02 -6.24 8.55
CA SER A 218 14.68 -7.14 7.45
C SER A 218 14.07 -8.41 8.05
N PHE A 219 12.86 -8.75 7.65
CA PHE A 219 12.08 -9.81 8.27
C PHE A 219 11.58 -10.80 7.22
N HIS A 220 11.56 -12.08 7.57
CA HIS A 220 11.09 -13.16 6.69
C HIS A 220 9.70 -13.67 7.06
N SER A 221 9.26 -13.38 8.28
CA SER A 221 7.97 -13.83 8.80
C SER A 221 7.29 -12.76 9.66
N THR A 222 5.98 -12.87 9.80
CA THR A 222 5.19 -12.02 10.70
C THR A 222 5.57 -12.26 12.17
N ASP A 223 5.91 -13.50 12.55
CA ASP A 223 6.40 -13.83 13.91
C ASP A 223 7.68 -13.05 14.27
N GLU A 224 8.59 -12.84 13.31
CA GLU A 224 9.81 -12.05 13.54
C GLU A 224 9.49 -10.57 13.79
N ILE A 225 8.52 -10.01 13.08
CA ILE A 225 8.06 -8.62 13.30
C ILE A 225 7.39 -8.49 14.67
N ILE A 226 6.50 -9.41 15.02
CA ILE A 226 5.83 -9.45 16.31
C ILE A 226 6.89 -9.47 17.44
N LYS A 227 7.90 -10.32 17.31
CA LYS A 227 8.99 -10.36 18.28
C LYS A 227 9.79 -9.05 18.34
N ALA A 228 10.09 -8.45 17.20
CA ALA A 228 10.81 -7.18 17.14
C ALA A 228 10.02 -6.02 17.78
N LEU A 229 8.68 -6.02 17.64
CA LEU A 229 7.78 -5.09 18.35
C LEU A 229 7.85 -5.30 19.86
N GLN A 230 7.71 -6.54 20.32
CA GLN A 230 7.78 -6.91 21.75
C GLN A 230 9.14 -6.58 22.38
N ASP A 231 10.22 -6.75 21.62
CA ASP A 231 11.59 -6.43 22.06
C ASP A 231 11.89 -4.90 21.98
N GLY A 232 10.96 -4.06 21.48
CA GLY A 232 11.16 -2.62 21.32
C GLY A 232 12.22 -2.23 20.29
N LYS A 233 12.48 -3.09 19.29
CA LYS A 233 13.57 -2.92 18.30
C LYS A 233 13.15 -2.15 17.04
N LEU A 234 11.87 -1.84 16.87
CA LEU A 234 11.37 -1.15 15.69
C LEU A 234 11.36 0.37 15.87
N PRO A 235 11.55 1.15 14.78
CA PRO A 235 11.56 2.61 14.84
C PRO A 235 10.17 3.17 15.17
N ALA A 236 10.13 4.44 15.53
CA ALA A 236 8.89 5.11 15.95
C ALA A 236 7.83 5.23 14.83
N ALA A 237 8.24 5.23 13.58
CA ALA A 237 7.34 5.39 12.43
C ALA A 237 7.50 4.22 11.45
N ILE A 238 6.39 3.55 11.12
CA ILE A 238 6.37 2.37 10.26
C ILE A 238 5.18 2.47 9.30
N MET A 239 5.40 2.10 8.04
CA MET A 239 4.32 1.81 7.09
C MET A 239 4.31 0.32 6.77
N PHE A 240 3.19 -0.34 7.07
CA PHE A 240 2.94 -1.70 6.63
C PHE A 240 2.08 -1.67 5.36
N THR A 241 2.60 -2.25 4.29
CA THR A 241 1.83 -2.50 3.08
C THR A 241 1.51 -3.98 2.97
N THR A 242 0.22 -4.31 2.96
CA THR A 242 -0.24 -5.67 2.79
C THR A 242 -1.17 -5.82 1.60
N HIS A 243 -1.24 -7.04 1.10
CA HIS A 243 -2.15 -7.41 0.02
C HIS A 243 -3.16 -8.41 0.59
N PRO A 244 -4.38 -7.99 0.93
CA PRO A 244 -5.34 -8.80 1.67
C PRO A 244 -5.64 -10.17 1.07
N GLN A 245 -5.50 -10.34 -0.24
CA GLN A 245 -5.66 -11.63 -0.90
C GLN A 245 -4.66 -12.70 -0.45
N ARG A 246 -3.58 -12.33 0.25
CA ARG A 246 -2.59 -13.26 0.81
C ARG A 246 -2.96 -13.75 2.20
N TRP A 247 -3.86 -13.02 2.90
CA TRP A 247 -4.20 -13.23 4.29
C TRP A 247 -5.51 -13.98 4.44
N THR A 248 -5.44 -15.26 4.78
CA THR A 248 -6.64 -16.09 4.93
C THR A 248 -6.40 -17.29 5.84
N ASP A 249 -7.38 -17.60 6.69
CA ASP A 249 -7.41 -18.83 7.51
C ASP A 249 -7.85 -20.05 6.71
N LYS A 250 -8.50 -19.85 5.56
CA LYS A 250 -9.01 -20.89 4.69
C LYS A 250 -7.85 -21.62 4.00
N ARG A 251 -7.56 -22.86 4.44
CA ARG A 251 -6.39 -23.65 4.01
C ARG A 251 -6.24 -23.77 2.50
N SER A 252 -7.33 -24.03 1.77
CA SER A 252 -7.30 -24.19 0.31
C SER A 252 -6.91 -22.89 -0.38
N ALA A 253 -7.50 -21.75 0.00
CA ALA A 253 -7.18 -20.45 -0.57
C ALA A 253 -5.74 -20.02 -0.23
N TRP A 254 -5.29 -20.28 0.99
CA TRP A 254 -3.92 -20.04 1.43
C TRP A 254 -2.89 -20.84 0.61
N LEU A 255 -3.16 -22.14 0.36
CA LEU A 255 -2.26 -22.97 -0.43
C LEU A 255 -2.20 -22.55 -1.90
N ILE A 256 -3.36 -22.24 -2.49
CA ILE A 256 -3.44 -21.73 -3.88
C ILE A 256 -2.62 -20.45 -4.01
N GLU A 257 -2.79 -19.51 -3.08
CA GLU A 257 -2.05 -18.24 -3.12
C GLU A 257 -0.54 -18.45 -2.90
N LEU A 258 -0.14 -19.37 -2.02
CA LEU A 258 1.27 -19.73 -1.83
C LEU A 258 1.90 -20.25 -3.12
N ILE A 259 1.22 -21.14 -3.84
CA ILE A 259 1.71 -21.69 -5.12
C ILE A 259 1.80 -20.58 -6.17
N GLU A 260 0.72 -19.78 -6.33
CA GLU A 260 0.69 -18.65 -7.26
C GLU A 260 1.84 -17.67 -6.99
N GLN A 261 2.09 -17.36 -5.72
CA GLN A 261 3.15 -16.41 -5.35
C GLN A 261 4.55 -16.98 -5.58
N ASN A 262 4.78 -18.26 -5.27
CA ASN A 262 6.08 -18.91 -5.53
C ASN A 262 6.42 -18.92 -7.03
N ILE A 263 5.45 -19.20 -7.89
CA ILE A 263 5.63 -19.11 -9.35
C ILE A 263 6.00 -17.67 -9.76
N LYS A 264 5.27 -16.68 -9.25
CA LYS A 264 5.57 -15.26 -9.52
C LYS A 264 6.95 -14.85 -9.01
N ASN A 265 7.38 -15.34 -7.85
CA ASN A 265 8.69 -15.04 -7.28
C ASN A 265 9.83 -15.61 -8.15
N ILE A 266 9.67 -16.82 -8.71
CA ILE A 266 10.62 -17.40 -9.65
C ILE A 266 10.74 -16.51 -10.89
N ILE A 267 9.61 -16.13 -11.50
CA ILE A 267 9.59 -15.27 -12.70
C ILE A 267 10.25 -13.91 -12.41
N LYS A 268 9.90 -13.27 -11.29
CA LYS A 268 10.49 -11.97 -10.88
C LYS A 268 11.98 -12.10 -10.58
N GLY A 269 12.41 -13.21 -10.01
CA GLY A 269 13.83 -13.49 -9.75
C GLY A 269 14.67 -13.64 -11.03
N VAL A 270 14.06 -14.01 -12.14
CA VAL A 270 14.71 -14.02 -13.46
C VAL A 270 14.79 -12.61 -14.03
N ILE A 271 13.68 -11.86 -14.00
CA ILE A 271 13.60 -10.48 -14.53
C ILE A 271 14.52 -9.51 -13.76
N ASN A 272 14.71 -9.68 -12.45
CA ASN A 272 15.58 -8.79 -11.65
C ASN A 272 17.08 -9.10 -11.78
N ARG A 273 17.50 -10.11 -12.56
CA ARG A 273 18.91 -10.45 -12.79
C ARG A 273 19.49 -9.82 -14.05
N ASP A 274 18.63 -9.30 -14.91
CA ASP A 274 18.97 -8.53 -16.10
C ASP A 274 18.88 -7.01 -15.81
#